data_3d87b64885ab351cd6cb8e3ca2be78b3
#
_entry.id   3d87b64885ab351cd6cb8e3ca2be78b3
#
_cell.length_a   1.000
_cell.length_b   1.000
_cell.length_c   1.000
_cell.angle_alpha   90.00
_cell.angle_beta   90.00
_cell.angle_gamma   90.00
#
_symmetry.space_group_name_H-M   'P 1'
#
loop_
_entity.id
_entity.type
_entity.pdbx_description
1 polymer ?
#
loop_
_entity_poly.entity_id
_entity_poly.type
_entity_poly.pdbx_seq_one_letter_code
_entity_poly.pdbx_strand_id
1 'polypeptide(L)'
;MIEIGPCGEAVCGRIIGTKGFKPDGSPPLDFRGVSQCKLQIIAGVKVEGPPPWKGTITDPRSGKMYKAELSTDDEGRLHLRGYVAVPLLGATQVWTPYRGTVTDDCHMG
;
A
#
# COMPACT_ATOMS: atom_id res chain seq x y z
N MET A 1 -5.76 5.30 -0.58
CA MET A 1 -4.91 5.53 -1.77
C MET A 1 -3.46 5.37 -1.39
N ILE A 2 -2.72 4.66 -2.19
CA ILE A 2 -1.32 4.34 -1.91
C ILE A 2 -0.44 4.95 -3.01
N GLU A 3 0.63 5.62 -2.59
CA GLU A 3 1.65 6.10 -3.50
C GLU A 3 2.79 5.10 -3.55
N ILE A 4 3.11 4.63 -4.74
CA ILE A 4 4.23 3.73 -4.97
C ILE A 4 5.39 4.56 -5.52
N GLY A 5 6.54 4.47 -4.90
CA GLY A 5 7.69 5.25 -5.30
C GLY A 5 9.02 4.67 -4.82
N PRO A 6 10.13 5.27 -5.25
CA PRO A 6 11.46 4.79 -4.89
C PRO A 6 11.75 4.97 -3.41
N CYS A 7 12.49 4.03 -2.85
CA CYS A 7 12.84 3.96 -1.44
C CYS A 7 14.25 3.34 -1.35
N GLY A 8 15.27 4.15 -1.65
CA GLY A 8 16.61 3.63 -1.86
C GLY A 8 16.68 2.80 -3.13
N GLU A 9 17.19 1.59 -3.04
CA GLU A 9 17.29 0.64 -4.15
C GLU A 9 16.01 -0.18 -4.37
N ALA A 10 15.01 0.01 -3.51
CA ALA A 10 13.74 -0.71 -3.55
C ALA A 10 12.60 0.24 -3.87
N VAL A 11 11.40 -0.31 -3.97
CA VAL A 11 10.15 0.43 -4.13
C VAL A 11 9.31 0.25 -2.87
N CYS A 12 8.69 1.33 -2.43
CA CYS A 12 7.85 1.36 -1.23
C CYS A 12 6.47 1.90 -1.56
N GLY A 13 5.50 1.63 -0.69
CA GLY A 13 4.16 2.19 -0.79
C GLY A 13 3.75 2.86 0.51
N ARG A 14 3.20 4.08 0.40
CA ARG A 14 2.71 4.86 1.54
C ARG A 14 1.25 5.22 1.36
N ILE A 15 0.52 5.31 2.46
CA ILE A 15 -0.85 5.82 2.45
C ILE A 15 -0.79 7.33 2.29
N ILE A 16 -1.32 7.86 1.19
CA ILE A 16 -1.39 9.30 0.95
C ILE A 16 -2.82 9.82 0.84
N GLY A 17 -3.80 8.92 0.82
CA GLY A 17 -5.21 9.30 0.79
C GLY A 17 -6.08 8.23 1.42
N THR A 18 -7.08 8.65 2.18
CA THR A 18 -8.03 7.76 2.83
C THR A 18 -9.38 8.44 2.94
N LYS A 19 -10.44 7.63 3.02
CA LYS A 19 -11.81 8.09 3.28
C LYS A 19 -12.25 7.77 4.70
N GLY A 20 -11.40 7.11 5.49
CA GLY A 20 -11.72 6.65 6.83
C GLY A 20 -11.43 7.66 7.93
N PHE A 21 -11.68 8.95 7.70
CA PHE A 21 -11.46 9.99 8.71
C PHE A 21 -12.39 9.84 9.90
N LYS A 22 -11.87 10.24 11.07
CA LYS A 22 -12.68 10.31 12.29
C LYS A 22 -13.67 11.48 12.22
N PRO A 23 -14.73 11.48 13.07
CA PRO A 23 -15.70 12.57 13.07
C PRO A 23 -15.10 13.97 13.29
N ASP A 24 -13.95 14.08 13.96
CA ASP A 24 -13.26 15.33 14.18
C ASP A 24 -12.39 15.78 12.98
N GLY A 25 -12.38 15.01 11.89
CA GLY A 25 -11.62 15.31 10.69
C GLY A 25 -10.17 14.81 10.72
N SER A 26 -9.74 14.17 11.81
CA SER A 26 -8.39 13.61 11.89
C SER A 26 -8.27 12.30 11.14
N PRO A 27 -7.07 11.96 10.62
CA PRO A 27 -6.85 10.68 9.94
C PRO A 27 -7.03 9.49 10.88
N PRO A 28 -7.37 8.30 10.31
CA PRO A 28 -7.41 7.08 11.12
C PRO A 28 -6.03 6.75 11.69
N LEU A 29 -6.02 6.06 12.82
CA LEU A 29 -4.79 5.67 13.50
C LEU A 29 -4.44 4.22 13.15
N ASP A 30 -3.14 3.90 13.22
CA ASP A 30 -2.68 2.52 13.12
C ASP A 30 -2.79 1.81 14.47
N PHE A 31 -2.32 0.56 14.54
CA PHE A 31 -2.38 -0.26 15.75
C PHE A 31 -1.58 0.33 16.93
N ARG A 32 -0.65 1.25 16.66
CA ARG A 32 0.16 1.92 17.69
C ARG A 32 -0.42 3.26 18.13
N GLY A 33 -1.54 3.69 17.53
CA GLY A 33 -2.08 5.01 17.74
C GLY A 33 -1.41 6.12 16.94
N VAL A 34 -0.66 5.76 15.90
CA VAL A 34 0.00 6.70 14.99
C VAL A 34 -0.89 6.92 13.77
N SER A 35 -0.92 8.16 13.26
CA SER A 35 -1.70 8.48 12.07
C SER A 35 -1.33 7.57 10.89
N GLN A 36 -2.34 7.05 10.18
CA GLN A 36 -2.14 6.30 8.95
C GLN A 36 -1.76 7.20 7.76
N CYS A 37 -1.92 8.51 7.88
CA CYS A 37 -1.53 9.43 6.83
C CYS A 37 0.00 9.42 6.67
N LYS A 38 0.46 9.19 5.43
CA LYS A 38 1.89 9.08 5.09
C LYS A 38 2.59 7.83 5.65
N LEU A 39 1.83 6.90 6.20
CA LEU A 39 2.40 5.67 6.74
C LEU A 39 2.87 4.74 5.61
N GLN A 40 4.12 4.27 5.71
CA GLN A 40 4.64 3.28 4.77
C GLN A 40 4.11 1.90 5.14
N ILE A 41 3.45 1.24 4.21
CA ILE A 41 2.89 -0.10 4.42
C ILE A 41 3.46 -1.15 3.48
N ILE A 42 4.04 -0.73 2.36
CA ILE A 42 4.71 -1.65 1.42
C ILE A 42 6.19 -1.33 1.42
N ALA A 43 7.04 -2.34 1.58
CA ALA A 43 8.47 -2.15 1.69
C ALA A 43 9.25 -3.26 0.98
N GLY A 44 10.50 -2.96 0.63
CA GLY A 44 11.47 -3.93 0.16
C GLY A 44 11.18 -4.55 -1.20
N VAL A 45 10.37 -3.91 -2.03
CA VAL A 45 10.02 -4.43 -3.34
C VAL A 45 11.14 -4.09 -4.32
N LYS A 46 11.84 -5.11 -4.80
CA LYS A 46 12.87 -4.95 -5.82
C LYS A 46 12.26 -5.19 -7.19
N VAL A 47 12.25 -4.15 -8.02
CA VAL A 47 11.72 -4.20 -9.39
C VAL A 47 12.87 -4.57 -10.32
N GLU A 48 13.21 -5.86 -10.33
CA GLU A 48 14.27 -6.43 -11.16
C GLU A 48 13.70 -7.59 -11.98
N GLY A 49 13.96 -7.57 -13.28
CA GLY A 49 13.47 -8.61 -14.16
C GLY A 49 11.94 -8.56 -14.32
N PRO A 50 11.35 -9.64 -14.83
CA PRO A 50 9.89 -9.70 -15.05
C PRO A 50 9.13 -9.82 -13.73
N PRO A 51 7.87 -9.32 -13.66
CA PRO A 51 7.01 -9.54 -12.49
C PRO A 51 6.67 -11.03 -12.31
N PRO A 52 6.21 -11.44 -11.12
CA PRO A 52 5.91 -10.60 -9.97
C PRO A 52 7.15 -10.15 -9.19
N TRP A 53 7.09 -8.95 -8.62
CA TRP A 53 8.13 -8.42 -7.76
C TRP A 53 7.74 -8.64 -6.30
N LYS A 54 8.69 -9.08 -5.48
CA LYS A 54 8.42 -9.49 -4.10
C LYS A 54 8.86 -8.44 -3.09
N GLY A 55 8.06 -8.30 -2.04
CA GLY A 55 8.32 -7.42 -0.91
C GLY A 55 7.46 -7.79 0.27
N THR A 56 7.19 -6.82 1.16
CA THR A 56 6.32 -7.01 2.32
C THR A 56 5.24 -5.95 2.36
N ILE A 57 4.10 -6.31 2.97
CA ILE A 57 3.02 -5.37 3.26
C ILE A 57 2.64 -5.50 4.74
N THR A 58 2.39 -4.36 5.38
CA THR A 58 1.95 -4.31 6.78
C THR A 58 0.50 -3.85 6.83
N ASP A 59 -0.34 -4.59 7.54
CA ASP A 59 -1.71 -4.15 7.83
C ASP A 59 -1.64 -3.09 8.93
N PRO A 60 -2.00 -1.82 8.64
CA PRO A 60 -1.88 -0.77 9.63
C PRO A 60 -2.82 -0.93 10.82
N ARG A 61 -3.90 -1.69 10.68
CA ARG A 61 -4.87 -1.87 11.77
C ARG A 61 -4.41 -2.89 12.79
N SER A 62 -3.67 -3.91 12.38
CA SER A 62 -3.23 -5.00 13.24
C SER A 62 -1.73 -5.01 13.50
N GLY A 63 -0.95 -4.36 12.63
CA GLY A 63 0.51 -4.42 12.66
C GLY A 63 1.10 -5.71 12.09
N LYS A 64 0.27 -6.60 11.59
CA LYS A 64 0.75 -7.85 11.00
C LYS A 64 1.41 -7.58 9.66
N MET A 65 2.55 -8.24 9.44
CA MET A 65 3.29 -8.19 8.20
C MET A 65 3.05 -9.45 7.38
N TYR A 66 2.89 -9.25 6.08
CA TYR A 66 2.68 -10.35 5.14
C TYR A 66 3.69 -10.22 4.01
N LYS A 67 4.06 -11.34 3.42
CA LYS A 67 4.77 -11.33 2.16
C LYS A 67 3.84 -10.84 1.07
N ALA A 68 4.38 -10.10 0.11
CA ALA A 68 3.58 -9.52 -0.97
C ALA A 68 4.26 -9.73 -2.31
N GLU A 69 3.45 -9.88 -3.35
CA GLU A 69 3.89 -9.89 -4.73
C GLU A 69 3.16 -8.78 -5.47
N LEU A 70 3.90 -8.02 -6.26
CA LEU A 70 3.36 -6.92 -7.06
C LEU A 70 3.60 -7.18 -8.54
N SER A 71 2.62 -6.84 -9.34
CA SER A 71 2.74 -6.85 -10.81
C SER A 71 1.86 -5.75 -11.39
N THR A 72 2.12 -5.41 -12.64
CA THR A 72 1.31 -4.44 -13.38
C THR A 72 0.72 -5.11 -14.61
N ASP A 73 -0.45 -4.64 -15.05
CA ASP A 73 -1.06 -5.10 -16.30
C ASP A 73 -0.90 -4.04 -17.40
N ASP A 74 -1.40 -4.37 -18.59
CA ASP A 74 -1.28 -3.50 -19.76
C ASP A 74 -2.08 -2.19 -19.65
N GLU A 75 -3.00 -2.12 -18.69
CA GLU A 75 -3.82 -0.94 -18.44
C GLU A 75 -3.28 -0.08 -17.31
N GLY A 76 -2.09 -0.38 -16.82
CA GLY A 76 -1.44 0.37 -15.74
C GLY A 76 -1.99 0.09 -14.35
N ARG A 77 -2.78 -0.97 -14.20
CA ARG A 77 -3.30 -1.36 -12.88
C ARG A 77 -2.26 -2.17 -12.11
N LEU A 78 -2.18 -1.93 -10.81
CA LEU A 78 -1.30 -2.66 -9.92
C LEU A 78 -2.03 -3.85 -9.31
N HIS A 79 -1.46 -5.03 -9.46
CA HIS A 79 -1.93 -6.25 -8.83
C HIS A 79 -1.07 -6.52 -7.60
N LEU A 80 -1.70 -6.52 -6.44
CA LEU A 80 -1.05 -6.78 -5.16
C LEU A 80 -1.61 -8.05 -4.56
N ARG A 81 -0.72 -9.00 -4.26
CA ARG A 81 -1.08 -10.24 -3.59
C ARG A 81 -0.32 -10.35 -2.29
N GLY A 82 -1.04 -10.33 -1.17
CA GLY A 82 -0.48 -10.57 0.16
C GLY A 82 -0.76 -12.00 0.60
N TYR A 83 0.21 -12.65 1.23
CA TYR A 83 0.06 -14.03 1.71
C TYR A 83 0.88 -14.29 2.96
N VAL A 84 0.40 -15.21 3.79
CA VAL A 84 1.04 -15.54 5.08
C VAL A 84 2.12 -16.61 4.92
N ALA A 85 1.80 -17.72 4.26
CA ALA A 85 2.70 -18.86 4.14
C ALA A 85 3.05 -19.17 2.68
N VAL A 86 2.02 -19.36 1.85
CA VAL A 86 2.17 -19.68 0.43
C VAL A 86 1.24 -18.78 -0.39
N PRO A 87 1.64 -18.42 -1.64
CA PRO A 87 0.83 -17.51 -2.46
C PRO A 87 -0.60 -17.96 -2.71
N LEU A 88 -0.86 -19.27 -2.75
CA LEU A 88 -2.21 -19.80 -2.97
C LEU A 88 -3.19 -19.50 -1.84
N LEU A 89 -2.68 -19.20 -0.64
CA LEU A 89 -3.51 -18.88 0.52
C LEU A 89 -3.72 -17.38 0.71
N GLY A 90 -3.14 -16.56 -0.15
CA GLY A 90 -3.25 -15.11 -0.06
C GLY A 90 -4.46 -14.56 -0.80
N ALA A 91 -4.70 -13.27 -0.61
CA ALA A 91 -5.71 -12.50 -1.31
C ALA A 91 -5.08 -11.59 -2.34
N THR A 92 -5.72 -11.44 -3.49
CA THR A 92 -5.26 -10.54 -4.55
C THR A 92 -6.15 -9.31 -4.62
N GLN A 93 -5.53 -8.14 -4.67
CA GLN A 93 -6.21 -6.88 -4.91
C GLN A 93 -5.70 -6.25 -6.20
N VAL A 94 -6.59 -5.61 -6.93
CA VAL A 94 -6.24 -4.86 -8.13
C VAL A 94 -6.45 -3.38 -7.85
N TRP A 95 -5.39 -2.60 -7.99
CA TRP A 95 -5.42 -1.17 -7.73
C TRP A 95 -5.31 -0.40 -9.04
N THR A 96 -6.27 0.49 -9.28
CA THR A 96 -6.28 1.38 -10.44
C THR A 96 -5.63 2.71 -10.09
N PRO A 97 -5.03 3.41 -11.07
CA PRO A 97 -4.52 4.76 -10.83
C PRO A 97 -5.63 5.70 -10.36
N TYR A 98 -5.35 6.47 -9.31
CA TYR A 98 -6.27 7.49 -8.81
C TYR A 98 -6.01 8.81 -9.56
N ARG A 99 -7.07 9.39 -10.08
CA ARG A 99 -7.00 10.61 -10.90
C ARG A 99 -7.56 11.85 -10.21
N GLY A 100 -7.97 11.74 -8.95
CA GLY A 100 -8.44 12.86 -8.14
C GLY A 100 -7.29 13.61 -7.48
N THR A 101 -7.64 14.49 -6.56
CA THR A 101 -6.68 15.26 -5.78
C THR A 101 -6.54 14.70 -4.37
N VAL A 102 -5.36 14.89 -3.77
CA VAL A 102 -5.08 14.49 -2.40
C VAL A 102 -4.40 15.66 -1.70
N THR A 103 -4.88 16.00 -0.51
CA THR A 103 -4.28 17.04 0.31
C THR A 103 -3.14 16.46 1.17
N ASP A 104 -2.33 17.35 1.78
CA ASP A 104 -1.20 16.92 2.62
C ASP A 104 -1.63 16.13 3.86
N ASP A 105 -2.87 16.28 4.29
CA ASP A 105 -3.46 15.54 5.41
C ASP A 105 -4.25 14.31 4.96
N CYS A 106 -4.02 13.84 3.75
CA CYS A 106 -4.58 12.60 3.18
C CYS A 106 -6.08 12.64 2.87
N HIS A 107 -6.70 13.81 2.76
CA HIS A 107 -8.06 13.93 2.25
C HIS A 107 -8.07 13.74 0.73
N MET A 108 -8.94 12.87 0.27
CA MET A 108 -9.14 12.61 -1.16
C MET A 108 -10.26 13.48 -1.71
N GLY A 109 -9.95 14.19 -2.79
CA GLY A 109 -10.93 15.05 -3.48
C GLY A 109 -11.43 14.47 -4.78
#